data_696eccfd358ace9304f672f5ea4ed5fe
#
_entry.id   696eccfd358ace9304f672f5ea4ed5fe
#
_cell.length_a   1.000
_cell.length_b   1.000
_cell.length_c   1.000
_cell.angle_alpha   90.00
_cell.angle_beta   90.00
_cell.angle_gamma   90.00
#
_symmetry.space_group_name_H-M   'P 1'
#
loop_
_entity.id
_entity.type
_entity.pdbx_description
1 polymer ?
#
loop_
_entity_poly.entity_id
_entity_poly.type
_entity_poly.pdbx_seq_one_letter_code
_entity_poly.pdbx_strand_id
1 'polypeptide(L)'
;MKELKKAIENRRTYYNISDKSPISDDQIKEIIDFAVLHVPSAFNSQSARVVLLLGDHHKKLWNIVKDVLKKLVPADNFPATEAKIDGAFAAGYGTVLFFEDQNVVEGLQNAFAAYSENFPVWSQHTSAMHQFAIWTMLEEAGLGASLQHYNPIIDEAVAKEWKISPKWKLIAQMPFGTPAGEPGSKEFQPLESRVSVFK
;
A
#
# COMPACT_ATOMS: atom_id res chain seq x y z
N MET A 1 20.10 12.58 -4.07
CA MET A 1 18.61 12.58 -4.13
C MET A 1 18.19 12.68 -5.58
N LYS A 2 17.39 11.74 -6.08
CA LYS A 2 16.75 11.89 -7.39
C LYS A 2 15.79 13.09 -7.31
N GLU A 3 15.64 13.86 -8.36
CA GLU A 3 14.60 14.89 -8.41
C GLU A 3 13.23 14.23 -8.32
N LEU A 4 12.26 14.86 -7.64
CA LEU A 4 10.89 14.34 -7.46
C LEU A 4 10.27 13.82 -8.77
N LYS A 5 10.43 14.58 -9.86
CA LYS A 5 9.94 14.15 -11.19
C LYS A 5 10.53 12.81 -11.61
N LYS A 6 11.82 12.61 -11.40
CA LYS A 6 12.51 11.38 -11.76
C LYS A 6 12.09 10.20 -10.92
N ALA A 7 11.86 10.40 -9.62
CA ALA A 7 11.34 9.37 -8.72
C ALA A 7 9.91 8.96 -9.12
N ILE A 8 9.05 9.92 -9.48
CA ILE A 8 7.69 9.64 -9.99
C ILE A 8 7.74 8.87 -11.32
N GLU A 9 8.61 9.25 -12.24
CA GLU A 9 8.78 8.60 -13.54
C GLU A 9 9.28 7.17 -13.39
N ASN A 10 10.27 6.96 -12.53
CA ASN A 10 10.91 5.67 -12.31
C ASN A 10 10.07 4.72 -11.44
N ARG A 11 9.21 5.25 -10.56
CA ARG A 11 8.32 4.41 -9.75
C ARG A 11 7.44 3.54 -10.67
N ARG A 12 7.68 2.25 -10.63
CA ARG A 12 6.96 1.23 -11.41
C ARG A 12 6.46 0.14 -10.48
N THR A 13 5.53 -0.66 -10.98
CA THR A 13 5.11 -1.90 -10.31
C THR A 13 6.15 -2.98 -10.57
N TYR A 14 6.76 -3.48 -9.50
CA TYR A 14 7.68 -4.60 -9.53
C TYR A 14 7.04 -5.82 -8.88
N TYR A 15 6.95 -6.92 -9.63
CA TYR A 15 6.54 -8.23 -9.12
C TYR A 15 7.73 -9.15 -8.86
N ASN A 16 8.87 -8.88 -9.50
CA ASN A 16 10.12 -9.59 -9.26
C ASN A 16 10.98 -8.74 -8.30
N ILE A 17 10.83 -9.04 -7.01
CA ILE A 17 11.53 -8.39 -5.91
C ILE A 17 12.20 -9.45 -5.04
N SER A 18 13.25 -9.07 -4.33
CA SER A 18 14.00 -9.96 -3.43
C SER A 18 13.84 -9.56 -1.97
N ASP A 19 14.25 -10.44 -1.07
CA ASP A 19 14.30 -10.25 0.38
C ASP A 19 15.47 -9.37 0.86
N LYS A 20 15.98 -8.51 -0.04
CA LYS A 20 17.08 -7.59 0.24
C LYS A 20 16.59 -6.15 0.24
N SER A 21 17.31 -5.31 1.01
CA SER A 21 17.11 -3.87 1.02
C SER A 21 18.45 -3.15 0.91
N PRO A 22 18.58 -2.09 0.09
CA PRO A 22 19.76 -1.25 0.03
C PRO A 22 19.86 -0.26 1.19
N ILE A 23 18.78 -0.12 1.99
CA ILE A 23 18.70 0.76 3.15
C ILE A 23 18.31 -0.03 4.40
N SER A 24 18.55 0.54 5.58
CA SER A 24 18.22 -0.08 6.86
C SER A 24 16.72 -0.04 7.18
N ASP A 25 16.29 -0.88 8.14
CA ASP A 25 14.91 -0.87 8.65
C ASP A 25 14.51 0.50 9.22
N ASP A 26 15.44 1.19 9.90
CA ASP A 26 15.23 2.52 10.45
C ASP A 26 14.99 3.54 9.32
N GLN A 27 15.74 3.47 8.23
CA GLN A 27 15.55 4.34 7.07
C GLN A 27 14.22 4.05 6.35
N ILE A 28 13.78 2.80 6.30
CA ILE A 28 12.44 2.46 5.79
C ILE A 28 11.36 3.06 6.70
N LYS A 29 11.54 2.95 8.01
CA LYS A 29 10.64 3.56 8.98
C LYS A 29 10.60 5.08 8.84
N GLU A 30 11.73 5.76 8.66
CA GLU A 30 11.81 7.21 8.42
C GLU A 30 11.01 7.64 7.18
N ILE A 31 11.03 6.86 6.10
CA ILE A 31 10.20 7.10 4.91
C ILE A 31 8.71 7.10 5.28
N ILE A 32 8.28 6.12 6.07
CA ILE A 32 6.88 6.00 6.49
C ILE A 32 6.50 7.14 7.42
N ASP A 33 7.32 7.42 8.43
CA ASP A 33 7.10 8.51 9.38
C ASP A 33 6.99 9.86 8.65
N PHE A 34 7.88 10.12 7.70
CA PHE A 34 7.84 11.33 6.88
C PHE A 34 6.53 11.45 6.10
N ALA A 35 6.07 10.38 5.46
CA ALA A 35 4.80 10.40 4.74
C ALA A 35 3.62 10.67 5.67
N VAL A 36 3.56 9.97 6.81
CA VAL A 36 2.47 10.12 7.78
C VAL A 36 2.41 11.55 8.36
N LEU A 37 3.57 12.20 8.54
CA LEU A 37 3.66 13.57 9.06
C LEU A 37 3.29 14.64 8.02
N HIS A 38 3.63 14.42 6.75
CA HIS A 38 3.62 15.49 5.75
C HIS A 38 2.58 15.33 4.64
N VAL A 39 2.01 14.14 4.44
CA VAL A 39 0.91 13.96 3.48
C VAL A 39 -0.36 14.61 4.02
N PRO A 40 -1.00 15.50 3.24
CA PRO A 40 -2.19 16.20 3.70
C PRO A 40 -3.41 15.29 3.77
N SER A 41 -4.37 15.66 4.61
CA SER A 41 -5.66 15.01 4.71
C SER A 41 -6.80 16.04 4.76
N ALA A 42 -7.98 15.67 4.29
CA ALA A 42 -9.15 16.55 4.34
C ALA A 42 -9.45 16.95 5.79
N PHE A 43 -9.65 18.23 6.05
CA PHE A 43 -9.86 18.80 7.39
C PHE A 43 -8.72 18.48 8.38
N ASN A 44 -7.52 18.20 7.87
CA ASN A 44 -6.40 17.73 8.67
C ASN A 44 -6.79 16.55 9.58
N SER A 45 -7.56 15.63 9.02
CA SER A 45 -8.17 14.50 9.74
C SER A 45 -7.15 13.55 10.35
N GLN A 46 -5.99 13.38 9.68
CA GLN A 46 -4.93 12.47 10.10
C GLN A 46 -5.47 11.07 10.42
N SER A 47 -6.43 10.59 9.61
CA SER A 47 -7.10 9.28 9.79
C SER A 47 -6.25 8.10 9.33
N ALA A 48 -5.21 8.34 8.52
CA ALA A 48 -4.33 7.28 8.04
C ALA A 48 -3.60 6.56 9.19
N ARG A 49 -3.53 5.23 9.08
CA ARG A 49 -2.74 4.37 9.95
C ARG A 49 -1.88 3.47 9.07
N VAL A 50 -0.61 3.36 9.38
CA VAL A 50 0.34 2.58 8.59
C VAL A 50 1.04 1.56 9.48
N VAL A 51 1.16 0.32 8.99
CA VAL A 51 1.87 -0.75 9.69
C VAL A 51 2.96 -1.28 8.77
N LEU A 52 4.20 -1.28 9.25
CA LEU A 52 5.34 -1.87 8.57
C LEU A 52 5.56 -3.29 9.08
N LEU A 53 5.56 -4.25 8.18
CA LEU A 53 5.83 -5.65 8.46
C LEU A 53 7.16 -6.06 7.80
N LEU A 54 8.12 -6.48 8.60
CA LEU A 54 9.44 -6.94 8.17
C LEU A 54 9.70 -8.37 8.64
N GLY A 55 10.65 -9.05 8.01
CA GLY A 55 11.11 -10.38 8.41
C GLY A 55 9.96 -11.40 8.50
N ASP A 56 9.83 -12.05 9.66
CA ASP A 56 8.80 -13.08 9.87
C ASP A 56 7.38 -12.53 9.85
N HIS A 57 7.18 -11.26 10.22
CA HIS A 57 5.86 -10.62 10.12
C HIS A 57 5.43 -10.41 8.66
N HIS A 58 6.35 -10.04 7.78
CA HIS A 58 6.09 -9.97 6.34
C HIS A 58 5.68 -11.34 5.80
N LYS A 59 6.44 -12.40 6.08
CA LYS A 59 6.13 -13.78 5.66
C LYS A 59 4.78 -14.25 6.22
N LYS A 60 4.49 -13.92 7.48
CA LYS A 60 3.23 -14.27 8.15
C LYS A 60 2.03 -13.67 7.44
N LEU A 61 2.11 -12.40 6.98
CA LEU A 61 1.04 -11.77 6.22
C LEU A 61 0.70 -12.57 4.95
N TRP A 62 1.71 -12.93 4.16
CA TRP A 62 1.47 -13.62 2.90
C TRP A 62 1.01 -15.06 3.10
N ASN A 63 1.38 -15.70 4.21
CA ASN A 63 0.79 -16.98 4.61
C ASN A 63 -0.70 -16.82 4.97
N ILE A 64 -1.09 -15.77 5.69
CA ILE A 64 -2.51 -15.46 5.96
C ILE A 64 -3.27 -15.29 4.65
N VAL A 65 -2.72 -14.55 3.68
CA VAL A 65 -3.34 -14.37 2.36
C VAL A 65 -3.54 -15.72 1.66
N LYS A 66 -2.50 -16.57 1.64
CA LYS A 66 -2.59 -17.92 1.03
C LYS A 66 -3.65 -18.79 1.71
N ASP A 67 -3.68 -18.82 3.04
CA ASP A 67 -4.63 -19.62 3.83
C ASP A 67 -6.09 -19.21 3.56
N VAL A 68 -6.34 -17.91 3.40
CA VAL A 68 -7.67 -17.40 3.04
C VAL A 68 -8.02 -17.77 1.60
N LEU A 69 -7.11 -17.52 0.65
CA LEU A 69 -7.36 -17.81 -0.77
C LEU A 69 -7.51 -19.30 -1.06
N LYS A 70 -6.83 -20.16 -0.30
CA LYS A 70 -6.98 -21.63 -0.41
C LYS A 70 -8.40 -22.11 -0.18
N LYS A 71 -9.19 -21.35 0.59
CA LYS A 71 -10.60 -21.65 0.88
C LYS A 71 -11.56 -21.07 -0.17
N LEU A 72 -11.10 -20.09 -0.95
CA LEU A 72 -11.93 -19.34 -1.90
C LEU A 72 -11.67 -19.72 -3.36
N VAL A 73 -10.42 -20.08 -3.68
CA VAL A 73 -9.99 -20.43 -5.04
C VAL A 73 -10.21 -21.93 -5.27
N PRO A 74 -10.73 -22.36 -6.45
CA PRO A 74 -10.81 -23.77 -6.80
C PRO A 74 -9.47 -24.49 -6.63
N ALA A 75 -9.50 -25.73 -6.12
CA ALA A 75 -8.28 -26.49 -5.78
C ALA A 75 -7.29 -26.60 -6.96
N ASP A 76 -7.80 -26.79 -8.17
CA ASP A 76 -6.97 -26.91 -9.39
C ASP A 76 -6.26 -25.58 -9.77
N ASN A 77 -6.81 -24.42 -9.35
CA ASN A 77 -6.26 -23.10 -9.64
C ASN A 77 -5.35 -22.58 -8.52
N PHE A 78 -5.45 -23.15 -7.32
CA PHE A 78 -4.73 -22.66 -6.15
C PHE A 78 -3.19 -22.74 -6.31
N PRO A 79 -2.58 -23.76 -6.92
CA PRO A 79 -1.12 -23.81 -7.10
C PRO A 79 -0.56 -22.59 -7.86
N ALA A 80 -1.27 -22.12 -8.89
CA ALA A 80 -0.85 -20.91 -9.62
C ALA A 80 -0.99 -19.63 -8.76
N THR A 81 -2.04 -19.56 -7.94
CA THR A 81 -2.25 -18.46 -6.99
C THR A 81 -1.15 -18.45 -5.92
N GLU A 82 -0.84 -19.61 -5.35
CA GLU A 82 0.22 -19.76 -4.36
C GLU A 82 1.59 -19.37 -4.94
N ALA A 83 1.94 -19.89 -6.11
CA ALA A 83 3.19 -19.54 -6.79
C ALA A 83 3.33 -18.03 -7.06
N LYS A 84 2.23 -17.37 -7.45
CA LYS A 84 2.22 -15.90 -7.62
C LYS A 84 2.48 -15.17 -6.30
N ILE A 85 1.83 -15.56 -5.20
CA ILE A 85 2.01 -14.92 -3.90
C ILE A 85 3.45 -15.13 -3.42
N ASP A 86 3.95 -16.35 -3.49
CA ASP A 86 5.30 -16.67 -3.04
C ASP A 86 6.38 -15.97 -3.86
N GLY A 87 6.24 -15.96 -5.19
CA GLY A 87 7.25 -15.39 -6.08
C GLY A 87 7.21 -13.86 -6.22
N ALA A 88 6.01 -13.24 -6.08
CA ALA A 88 5.85 -11.81 -6.36
C ALA A 88 5.69 -10.95 -5.10
N PHE A 89 5.26 -11.53 -3.97
CA PHE A 89 4.95 -10.75 -2.77
C PHE A 89 5.73 -11.24 -1.55
N ALA A 90 5.62 -12.52 -1.20
CA ALA A 90 6.33 -13.11 -0.05
C ALA A 90 7.85 -13.17 -0.25
N ALA A 91 8.33 -13.13 -1.50
CA ALA A 91 9.76 -13.02 -1.83
C ALA A 91 10.35 -11.65 -1.49
N GLY A 92 9.53 -10.64 -1.15
CA GLY A 92 9.98 -9.30 -0.82
C GLY A 92 10.68 -9.19 0.55
N TYR A 93 11.24 -8.01 0.79
CA TYR A 93 11.91 -7.66 2.06
C TYR A 93 10.90 -7.34 3.16
N GLY A 94 9.82 -6.62 2.81
CA GLY A 94 8.80 -6.19 3.74
C GLY A 94 7.47 -5.87 3.06
N THR A 95 6.48 -5.53 3.88
CA THR A 95 5.17 -5.06 3.41
C THR A 95 4.70 -3.89 4.25
N VAL A 96 4.21 -2.84 3.59
CA VAL A 96 3.48 -1.74 4.22
C VAL A 96 1.99 -2.03 4.12
N LEU A 97 1.27 -1.99 5.25
CA LEU A 97 -0.18 -2.05 5.30
C LEU A 97 -0.74 -0.65 5.50
N PHE A 98 -1.75 -0.30 4.73
CA PHE A 98 -2.44 0.98 4.80
C PHE A 98 -3.85 0.80 5.36
N PHE A 99 -4.17 1.59 6.38
CA PHE A 99 -5.48 1.59 7.02
C PHE A 99 -6.02 3.02 7.12
N GLU A 100 -7.34 3.12 7.24
CA GLU A 100 -8.05 4.35 7.63
C GLU A 100 -8.84 4.12 8.93
N ASP A 101 -8.60 4.96 9.92
CA ASP A 101 -9.28 4.90 11.22
C ASP A 101 -10.71 5.40 11.10
N GLN A 102 -11.66 4.49 11.18
CA GLN A 102 -13.08 4.79 11.03
C GLN A 102 -13.63 5.64 12.19
N ASN A 103 -13.02 5.62 13.37
CA ASN A 103 -13.42 6.53 14.44
C ASN A 103 -13.21 8.00 14.05
N VAL A 104 -12.10 8.29 13.37
CA VAL A 104 -11.80 9.64 12.88
C VAL A 104 -12.80 10.02 11.77
N VAL A 105 -13.03 9.12 10.81
CA VAL A 105 -13.96 9.36 9.70
C VAL A 105 -15.39 9.57 10.22
N GLU A 106 -15.90 8.68 11.06
CA GLU A 106 -17.22 8.77 11.68
C GLU A 106 -17.35 10.04 12.56
N GLY A 107 -16.29 10.39 13.30
CA GLY A 107 -16.25 11.62 14.10
C GLY A 107 -16.43 12.88 13.26
N LEU A 108 -15.77 12.96 12.10
CA LEU A 108 -15.92 14.07 11.16
C LEU A 108 -17.29 14.09 10.48
N GLN A 109 -17.85 12.92 10.12
CA GLN A 109 -19.20 12.80 9.59
C GLN A 109 -20.25 13.39 10.56
N ASN A 110 -20.08 13.09 11.86
CA ASN A 110 -20.98 13.59 12.90
C ASN A 110 -20.79 15.10 13.16
N ALA A 111 -19.54 15.59 13.14
CA ALA A 111 -19.23 16.99 13.39
C ALA A 111 -19.63 17.91 12.25
N PHE A 112 -19.63 17.41 11.00
CA PHE A 112 -19.85 18.18 9.77
C PHE A 112 -20.91 17.52 8.89
N ALA A 113 -22.16 17.50 9.35
CA ALA A 113 -23.27 16.80 8.69
C ALA A 113 -23.43 17.12 7.20
N ALA A 114 -23.17 18.38 6.79
CA ALA A 114 -23.25 18.81 5.39
C ALA A 114 -22.26 18.09 4.46
N TYR A 115 -21.18 17.52 5.02
CA TYR A 115 -20.13 16.81 4.28
C TYR A 115 -20.03 15.32 4.67
N SER A 116 -21.00 14.81 5.42
CA SER A 116 -20.91 13.47 6.02
C SER A 116 -20.64 12.38 4.99
N GLU A 117 -21.25 12.43 3.81
CA GLU A 117 -21.03 11.46 2.73
C GLU A 117 -19.65 11.58 2.06
N ASN A 118 -18.99 12.73 2.19
CA ASN A 118 -17.71 12.98 1.55
C ASN A 118 -16.52 12.43 2.37
N PHE A 119 -16.59 12.41 3.71
CA PHE A 119 -15.48 12.01 4.55
C PHE A 119 -14.96 10.59 4.26
N PRO A 120 -15.80 9.56 4.05
CA PRO A 120 -15.33 8.24 3.64
C PRO A 120 -14.57 8.27 2.30
N VAL A 121 -15.02 9.10 1.34
CA VAL A 121 -14.34 9.27 0.04
C VAL A 121 -13.02 10.00 0.21
N TRP A 122 -13.02 11.10 0.97
CA TRP A 122 -11.79 11.89 1.22
C TRP A 122 -10.74 11.10 2.00
N SER A 123 -11.14 10.19 2.89
CA SER A 123 -10.20 9.29 3.58
C SER A 123 -9.49 8.36 2.57
N GLN A 124 -10.21 7.85 1.56
CA GLN A 124 -9.60 7.05 0.49
C GLN A 124 -8.62 7.88 -0.36
N HIS A 125 -8.93 9.17 -0.64
CA HIS A 125 -8.00 10.08 -1.31
C HIS A 125 -6.72 10.26 -0.48
N THR A 126 -6.86 10.45 0.83
CA THR A 126 -5.73 10.56 1.76
C THR A 126 -4.88 9.29 1.75
N SER A 127 -5.52 8.12 1.83
CA SER A 127 -4.82 6.84 1.75
C SER A 127 -4.03 6.70 0.44
N ALA A 128 -4.63 7.05 -0.70
CA ALA A 128 -3.97 7.01 -2.00
C ALA A 128 -2.75 7.94 -2.08
N MET A 129 -2.82 9.13 -1.46
CA MET A 129 -1.68 10.05 -1.38
C MET A 129 -0.55 9.47 -0.52
N HIS A 130 -0.84 8.83 0.63
CA HIS A 130 0.17 8.14 1.44
C HIS A 130 0.81 6.98 0.67
N GLN A 131 0.01 6.16 0.00
CA GLN A 131 0.48 5.05 -0.82
C GLN A 131 1.45 5.54 -1.91
N PHE A 132 1.07 6.60 -2.62
CA PHE A 132 1.90 7.18 -3.68
C PHE A 132 3.20 7.78 -3.13
N ALA A 133 3.13 8.53 -2.03
CA ALA A 133 4.29 9.15 -1.39
C ALA A 133 5.30 8.09 -0.92
N ILE A 134 4.84 7.09 -0.15
CA ILE A 134 5.69 6.01 0.34
C ILE A 134 6.29 5.21 -0.82
N TRP A 135 5.49 4.85 -1.81
CA TRP A 135 5.96 4.10 -2.97
C TRP A 135 7.05 4.85 -3.74
N THR A 136 6.88 6.17 -3.93
CA THR A 136 7.84 7.01 -4.63
C THR A 136 9.15 7.14 -3.86
N MET A 137 9.07 7.30 -2.52
CA MET A 137 10.26 7.37 -1.66
C MET A 137 11.00 6.01 -1.56
N LEU A 138 10.27 4.89 -1.54
CA LEU A 138 10.88 3.56 -1.61
C LEU A 138 11.62 3.37 -2.95
N GLU A 139 11.05 3.84 -4.07
CA GLU A 139 11.74 3.82 -5.37
C GLU A 139 13.01 4.68 -5.35
N GLU A 140 12.94 5.89 -4.80
CA GLU A 140 14.11 6.77 -4.64
C GLU A 140 15.23 6.08 -3.86
N ALA A 141 14.86 5.31 -2.85
CA ALA A 141 15.78 4.53 -2.03
C ALA A 141 16.30 3.24 -2.71
N GLY A 142 15.87 2.94 -3.94
CA GLY A 142 16.30 1.76 -4.70
C GLY A 142 15.46 0.50 -4.45
N LEU A 143 14.27 0.64 -3.86
CA LEU A 143 13.32 -0.44 -3.61
C LEU A 143 12.23 -0.46 -4.67
N GLY A 144 11.92 -1.65 -5.18
CA GLY A 144 10.73 -1.91 -5.99
C GLY A 144 9.56 -2.33 -5.12
N ALA A 145 8.35 -1.95 -5.53
CA ALA A 145 7.14 -2.34 -4.82
C ALA A 145 5.96 -2.56 -5.78
N SER A 146 4.91 -3.18 -5.27
CA SER A 146 3.61 -3.30 -5.92
C SER A 146 2.48 -3.05 -4.93
N LEU A 147 1.33 -2.58 -5.41
CA LEU A 147 0.17 -2.33 -4.57
C LEU A 147 -0.86 -3.46 -4.75
N GLN A 148 -1.26 -4.07 -3.65
CA GLN A 148 -2.17 -5.20 -3.62
C GLN A 148 -3.41 -4.89 -2.77
N HIS A 149 -4.54 -5.57 -3.05
CA HIS A 149 -5.83 -5.34 -2.42
C HIS A 149 -6.51 -6.68 -2.11
N TYR A 150 -5.98 -7.41 -1.11
CA TYR A 150 -6.60 -8.63 -0.60
C TYR A 150 -7.66 -8.39 0.48
N ASN A 151 -7.87 -7.11 0.82
CA ASN A 151 -9.00 -6.68 1.63
C ASN A 151 -10.32 -6.77 0.79
N PRO A 152 -11.49 -7.05 1.42
CA PRO A 152 -11.65 -7.27 2.85
C PRO A 152 -11.41 -8.72 3.31
N ILE A 153 -11.04 -9.66 2.44
CA ILE A 153 -11.01 -11.09 2.75
C ILE A 153 -9.98 -11.48 3.82
N ILE A 154 -8.97 -10.65 4.06
CA ILE A 154 -7.92 -10.88 5.08
C ILE A 154 -8.08 -9.99 6.32
N ASP A 155 -9.02 -9.05 6.36
CA ASP A 155 -9.09 -7.98 7.36
C ASP A 155 -9.15 -8.53 8.78
N GLU A 156 -10.03 -9.51 9.03
CA GLU A 156 -10.21 -10.13 10.35
C GLU A 156 -8.93 -10.86 10.81
N ALA A 157 -8.30 -11.62 9.91
CA ALA A 157 -7.10 -12.39 10.22
C ALA A 157 -5.90 -11.47 10.51
N VAL A 158 -5.77 -10.37 9.75
CA VAL A 158 -4.75 -9.34 9.93
C VAL A 158 -4.97 -8.61 11.27
N ALA A 159 -6.19 -8.18 11.55
CA ALA A 159 -6.52 -7.50 12.80
C ALA A 159 -6.22 -8.38 14.02
N LYS A 160 -6.56 -9.66 13.96
CA LYS A 160 -6.29 -10.62 15.03
C LYS A 160 -4.81 -10.86 15.24
N GLU A 161 -4.02 -11.07 14.18
CA GLU A 161 -2.59 -11.40 14.26
C GLU A 161 -1.79 -10.28 14.92
N TRP A 162 -2.03 -9.03 14.52
CA TRP A 162 -1.27 -7.87 15.03
C TRP A 162 -2.04 -7.05 16.06
N LYS A 163 -3.17 -7.54 16.58
CA LYS A 163 -4.01 -6.84 17.58
C LYS A 163 -4.37 -5.42 17.13
N ILE A 164 -4.68 -5.28 15.84
CA ILE A 164 -5.08 -4.00 15.24
C ILE A 164 -6.53 -3.70 15.65
N SER A 165 -6.81 -2.42 15.88
CA SER A 165 -8.17 -1.97 16.20
C SER A 165 -9.15 -2.41 15.10
N PRO A 166 -10.34 -2.95 15.45
CA PRO A 166 -11.37 -3.29 14.46
C PRO A 166 -11.94 -2.05 13.74
N LYS A 167 -11.63 -0.84 14.24
CA LYS A 167 -11.97 0.43 13.61
C LYS A 167 -10.95 0.88 12.55
N TRP A 168 -9.82 0.19 12.41
CA TRP A 168 -8.88 0.46 11.33
C TRP A 168 -9.25 -0.40 10.11
N LYS A 169 -9.85 0.23 9.12
CA LYS A 169 -10.21 -0.43 7.85
C LYS A 169 -8.97 -0.61 6.99
N LEU A 170 -8.64 -1.85 6.66
CA LEU A 170 -7.54 -2.16 5.75
C LEU A 170 -7.87 -1.69 4.33
N ILE A 171 -6.96 -0.94 3.71
CA ILE A 171 -7.15 -0.36 2.38
C ILE A 171 -6.27 -1.04 1.33
N ALA A 172 -4.98 -1.27 1.66
CA ALA A 172 -4.03 -1.84 0.71
C ALA A 172 -2.85 -2.50 1.41
N GLN A 173 -2.13 -3.34 0.66
CA GLN A 173 -0.88 -3.99 1.03
C GLN A 173 0.18 -3.66 -0.03
N MET A 174 1.36 -3.21 0.40
CA MET A 174 2.46 -2.86 -0.50
C MET A 174 3.70 -3.69 -0.16
N PRO A 175 3.86 -4.89 -0.76
CA PRO A 175 5.13 -5.63 -0.67
C PRO A 175 6.22 -4.86 -1.40
N PHE A 176 7.42 -4.87 -0.83
CA PHE A 176 8.60 -4.20 -1.39
C PHE A 176 9.87 -4.99 -1.13
N GLY A 177 10.90 -4.71 -1.93
CA GLY A 177 12.24 -5.29 -1.82
C GLY A 177 13.14 -4.78 -2.93
N THR A 178 14.40 -5.20 -2.95
CA THR A 178 15.29 -4.86 -4.07
C THR A 178 14.76 -5.48 -5.36
N PRO A 179 14.60 -4.71 -6.47
CA PRO A 179 14.21 -5.27 -7.76
C PRO A 179 15.13 -6.41 -8.18
N ALA A 180 14.56 -7.54 -8.59
CA ALA A 180 15.25 -8.72 -9.11
C ALA A 180 15.02 -8.93 -10.60
N GLY A 181 14.35 -7.98 -11.26
CA GLY A 181 14.08 -7.97 -12.70
C GLY A 181 13.47 -6.62 -13.11
N GLU A 182 13.26 -6.47 -14.40
CA GLU A 182 12.69 -5.27 -14.99
C GLU A 182 11.17 -5.19 -14.76
N PRO A 183 10.61 -3.97 -14.63
CA PRO A 183 9.16 -3.80 -14.59
C PRO A 183 8.56 -4.06 -15.97
N GLY A 184 7.31 -4.51 -16.01
CA GLY A 184 6.58 -4.69 -17.26
C GLY A 184 6.50 -3.41 -18.11
N SER A 185 6.20 -3.52 -19.40
CA SER A 185 6.00 -2.35 -20.27
C SER A 185 4.89 -1.43 -19.75
N LYS A 186 4.98 -0.13 -20.05
CA LYS A 186 3.97 0.86 -19.71
C LYS A 186 3.56 1.64 -20.94
N GLU A 187 2.28 1.58 -21.26
CA GLU A 187 1.68 2.38 -22.32
C GLU A 187 1.05 3.64 -21.74
N PHE A 188 1.01 4.69 -22.56
CA PHE A 188 0.43 5.97 -22.17
C PHE A 188 -0.73 6.31 -23.11
N GLN A 189 -1.85 6.69 -22.52
CA GLN A 189 -2.95 7.28 -23.28
C GLN A 189 -2.57 8.72 -23.68
N PRO A 190 -3.08 9.22 -24.83
CA PRO A 190 -2.82 10.59 -25.28
C PRO A 190 -3.17 11.63 -24.22
N LEU A 191 -2.31 12.64 -24.05
CA LEU A 191 -2.53 13.69 -23.05
C LEU A 191 -3.72 14.59 -23.40
N GLU A 192 -3.99 14.79 -24.69
CA GLU A 192 -5.07 15.64 -25.19
C GLU A 192 -6.46 15.18 -24.75
N SER A 193 -6.60 13.87 -24.49
CA SER A 193 -7.85 13.28 -23.95
C SER A 193 -7.97 13.37 -22.42
N ARG A 194 -6.91 13.80 -21.73
CA ARG A 194 -6.79 13.71 -20.27
C ARG A 194 -6.48 15.03 -19.57
N VAL A 195 -6.01 16.02 -20.34
CA VAL A 195 -5.66 17.35 -19.85
C VAL A 195 -6.29 18.40 -20.76
N SER A 196 -7.06 19.31 -20.16
CA SER A 196 -7.62 20.47 -20.86
C SER A 196 -7.14 21.75 -20.18
N VAL A 197 -6.76 22.76 -20.99
CA VAL A 197 -6.33 24.07 -20.51
C VAL A 197 -7.23 25.13 -21.12
N PHE A 198 -7.85 25.93 -20.27
CA PHE A 198 -8.64 27.10 -20.66
C PHE A 198 -7.83 28.35 -20.23
N LYS A 199 -7.68 29.32 -21.16
CA LYS A 199 -6.92 30.57 -20.95
C LYS A 199 -7.78 31.77 -21.29
#